data_a297c984748c81b330e1209c205968b4
#
_entry.id   a297c984748c81b330e1209c205968b4
#
_cell.length_a   1.000
_cell.length_b   1.000
_cell.length_c   1.000
_cell.angle_alpha   90.00
_cell.angle_beta   90.00
_cell.angle_gamma   90.00
#
_symmetry.space_group_name_H-M   'P 1'
#
loop_
_entity.id
_entity.type
_entity.pdbx_description
1 polymer ?
#
loop_
_entity_poly.entity_id
_entity_poly.type
_entity_poly.pdbx_seq_one_letter_code
_entity_poly.pdbx_strand_id
1 'polypeptide(L)'
;MARVAIVTGGTRGIGEAISLALKDRGHTVVANYGGNDEKARAFTEATGIAAYKWDVGDHEATLEGCARVAAEYGPIDIVINNAGIT
;
A
#
# COMPACT_ATOMS: atom_id res chain seq x y z
N MET A 1 1.35 -19.76 1.84
CA MET A 1 0.17 -18.93 2.01
C MET A 1 0.53 -17.46 1.84
N ALA A 2 -0.20 -16.74 0.99
CA ALA A 2 0.09 -15.32 0.76
C ALA A 2 -0.28 -14.51 2.01
N ARG A 3 0.57 -13.56 2.38
CA ARG A 3 0.30 -12.63 3.47
C ARG A 3 -0.14 -11.29 2.90
N VAL A 4 -0.95 -10.56 3.65
CA VAL A 4 -1.40 -9.25 3.24
C VAL A 4 -0.42 -8.21 3.78
N ALA A 5 0.14 -7.42 2.86
CA ALA A 5 1.12 -6.39 3.20
C ALA A 5 0.62 -5.03 2.76
N ILE A 6 0.75 -4.03 3.64
CA ILE A 6 0.48 -2.64 3.30
C ILE A 6 1.81 -1.91 3.24
N VAL A 7 2.06 -1.18 2.15
CA VAL A 7 3.24 -0.34 2.01
C VAL A 7 2.79 1.12 1.94
N THR A 8 3.07 1.90 2.98
CA THR A 8 2.73 3.32 2.97
C THR A 8 3.67 4.05 2.02
N GLY A 9 3.13 4.98 1.23
CA GLY A 9 3.91 5.63 0.18
C GLY A 9 4.38 4.65 -0.88
N GLY A 10 3.60 3.60 -1.14
CA GLY A 10 4.03 2.47 -1.97
C GLY A 10 3.91 2.65 -3.48
N THR A 11 3.39 3.80 -3.95
CA THR A 11 3.12 4.00 -5.36
C THR A 11 4.28 4.61 -6.15
N ARG A 12 5.35 5.02 -5.48
CA ARG A 12 6.50 5.62 -6.15
C ARG A 12 7.78 5.45 -5.33
N GLY A 13 8.93 5.67 -5.99
CA GLY A 13 10.24 5.68 -5.33
C GLY A 13 10.55 4.36 -4.64
N ILE A 14 11.11 4.45 -3.43
CA ILE A 14 11.49 3.29 -2.63
C ILE A 14 10.27 2.43 -2.29
N GLY A 15 9.14 3.07 -2.00
CA GLY A 15 7.90 2.36 -1.68
C GLY A 15 7.42 1.49 -2.84
N GLU A 16 7.53 1.98 -4.07
CA GLU A 16 7.18 1.19 -5.24
C GLU A 16 8.08 -0.04 -5.36
N ALA A 17 9.38 0.15 -5.16
CA ALA A 17 10.33 -0.97 -5.22
C ALA A 17 10.01 -2.03 -4.15
N ILE A 18 9.66 -1.61 -2.95
CA ILE A 18 9.27 -2.52 -1.86
C ILE A 18 7.99 -3.26 -2.23
N SER A 19 7.00 -2.54 -2.77
CA SER A 19 5.72 -3.13 -3.16
C SER A 19 5.92 -4.22 -4.22
N LEU A 20 6.75 -3.95 -5.22
CA LEU A 20 7.03 -4.91 -6.28
C LEU A 20 7.81 -6.11 -5.75
N ALA A 21 8.77 -5.90 -4.85
CA ALA A 21 9.54 -6.99 -4.26
C ALA A 21 8.64 -7.94 -3.45
N LEU A 22 7.70 -7.38 -2.67
CA LEU A 22 6.77 -8.20 -1.89
C LEU A 22 5.81 -8.96 -2.80
N LYS A 23 5.32 -8.33 -3.85
CA LYS A 23 4.44 -8.98 -4.81
C LYS A 23 5.16 -10.14 -5.49
N ASP A 24 6.42 -9.92 -5.87
CA ASP A 24 7.22 -10.93 -6.53
C ASP A 24 7.45 -12.16 -5.65
N ARG A 25 7.40 -11.99 -4.33
CA ARG A 25 7.50 -13.08 -3.37
C ARG A 25 6.17 -13.77 -3.08
N GLY A 26 5.12 -13.39 -3.77
CA GLY A 26 3.81 -14.03 -3.64
C GLY A 26 2.89 -13.43 -2.59
N HIS A 27 3.24 -12.28 -2.03
CA HIS A 27 2.37 -11.61 -1.06
C HIS A 27 1.27 -10.82 -1.78
N THR A 28 0.14 -10.66 -1.09
CA THR A 28 -0.89 -9.73 -1.51
C THR A 28 -0.51 -8.35 -1.01
N VAL A 29 -0.21 -7.43 -1.92
CA VAL A 29 0.29 -6.11 -1.56
C VAL A 29 -0.75 -5.05 -1.83
N VAL A 30 -0.92 -4.14 -0.88
CA VAL A 30 -1.73 -2.94 -1.05
C VAL A 30 -0.82 -1.74 -0.80
N ALA A 31 -0.76 -0.83 -1.75
CA ALA A 31 0.02 0.38 -1.61
C ALA A 31 -0.88 1.51 -1.10
N ASN A 32 -0.38 2.27 -0.15
CA ASN A 32 -1.03 3.49 0.30
C ASN A 32 -0.38 4.69 -0.38
N TYR A 33 -1.16 5.71 -0.67
CA TYR A 33 -0.62 6.98 -1.15
C TYR A 33 -1.40 8.15 -0.55
N GLY A 34 -0.77 9.33 -0.52
CA GLY A 34 -1.35 10.51 0.13
C GLY A 34 -1.99 11.52 -0.79
N GLY A 35 -1.52 11.68 -2.01
CA GLY A 35 -1.99 12.79 -2.81
C GLY A 35 -1.98 12.67 -4.32
N ASN A 36 -1.04 11.99 -4.93
CA ASN A 36 -0.94 11.99 -6.38
C ASN A 36 -1.78 10.87 -7.01
N ASP A 37 -3.04 11.18 -7.35
CA ASP A 37 -3.96 10.20 -7.90
C ASP A 37 -3.53 9.66 -9.27
N GLU A 38 -2.92 10.49 -10.10
CA GLU A 38 -2.45 10.05 -11.42
C GLU A 38 -1.32 9.02 -11.31
N LYS A 39 -0.36 9.28 -10.43
CA LYS A 39 0.73 8.33 -10.21
C LYS A 39 0.24 7.02 -9.61
N ALA A 40 -0.72 7.11 -8.70
CA ALA A 40 -1.30 5.91 -8.10
C ALA A 40 -2.04 5.08 -9.14
N ARG A 41 -2.79 5.72 -10.02
CA ARG A 41 -3.50 5.03 -11.10
C ARG A 41 -2.51 4.35 -12.06
N ALA A 42 -1.47 5.09 -12.47
CA ALA A 42 -0.45 4.53 -13.35
C ALA A 42 0.27 3.34 -12.71
N PHE A 43 0.56 3.45 -11.41
CA PHE A 43 1.17 2.37 -10.65
C PHE A 43 0.29 1.11 -10.64
N THR A 44 -1.01 1.27 -10.35
CA THR A 44 -1.93 0.13 -10.34
C THR A 44 -2.07 -0.50 -11.73
N GLU A 45 -2.15 0.32 -12.78
CA GLU A 45 -2.24 -0.18 -14.14
C GLU A 45 -0.99 -0.95 -14.55
N ALA A 46 0.19 -0.47 -14.13
CA ALA A 46 1.46 -1.09 -14.50
C ALA A 46 1.75 -2.37 -13.70
N THR A 47 1.31 -2.44 -12.45
CA THR A 47 1.72 -3.50 -11.53
C THR A 47 0.62 -4.47 -11.13
N GLY A 48 -0.64 -4.05 -11.25
CA GLY A 48 -1.77 -4.81 -10.73
C GLY A 48 -1.93 -4.70 -9.21
N ILE A 49 -1.09 -3.91 -8.54
CA ILE A 49 -1.18 -3.71 -7.10
C ILE A 49 -2.23 -2.64 -6.80
N ALA A 50 -3.16 -2.92 -5.90
CA ALA A 50 -4.19 -1.97 -5.50
C ALA A 50 -3.57 -0.79 -4.74
N ALA A 51 -4.06 0.42 -5.00
CA ALA A 51 -3.61 1.62 -4.32
C ALA A 51 -4.78 2.26 -3.57
N TYR A 52 -4.56 2.52 -2.29
CA TYR A 52 -5.58 3.13 -1.42
C TYR A 52 -5.08 4.49 -0.93
N LYS A 53 -5.97 5.46 -0.96
CA LYS A 53 -5.62 6.83 -0.58
C LYS A 53 -6.00 7.13 0.87
N TRP A 54 -5.03 7.48 1.69
CA TRP A 54 -5.25 8.12 2.99
C TRP A 54 -3.97 8.82 3.43
N ASP A 55 -4.14 9.85 4.26
CA ASP A 55 -3.01 10.58 4.84
C ASP A 55 -2.48 9.81 6.05
N VAL A 56 -1.24 9.34 5.99
CA VAL A 56 -0.64 8.59 7.09
C VAL A 56 -0.44 9.43 8.35
N GLY A 57 -0.46 10.75 8.23
CA GLY A 57 -0.43 11.65 9.38
C GLY A 57 -1.77 11.75 10.11
N ASP A 58 -2.84 11.27 9.49
CA ASP A 58 -4.17 11.25 10.09
C ASP A 58 -4.42 9.85 10.67
N HIS A 59 -4.47 9.78 12.00
CA HIS A 59 -4.61 8.51 12.70
C HIS A 59 -5.93 7.79 12.37
N GLU A 60 -7.03 8.54 12.34
CA GLU A 60 -8.34 7.96 12.04
C GLU A 60 -8.43 7.47 10.59
N ALA A 61 -7.89 8.25 9.64
CA ALA A 61 -7.87 7.86 8.24
C ALA A 61 -7.04 6.59 8.05
N THR A 62 -5.93 6.47 8.79
CA THR A 62 -5.08 5.27 8.75
C THR A 62 -5.84 4.05 9.28
N LEU A 63 -6.55 4.19 10.39
CA LEU A 63 -7.35 3.09 10.94
C LEU A 63 -8.44 2.65 9.96
N GLU A 64 -9.14 3.60 9.35
CA GLU A 64 -10.17 3.29 8.36
C GLU A 64 -9.59 2.61 7.14
N GLY A 65 -8.45 3.11 6.64
CA GLY A 65 -7.78 2.53 5.48
C GLY A 65 -7.36 1.09 5.74
N CYS A 66 -6.77 0.84 6.90
CA CYS A 66 -6.37 -0.52 7.28
C CYS A 66 -7.59 -1.43 7.43
N ALA A 67 -8.68 -0.92 8.00
CA ALA A 67 -9.90 -1.71 8.14
C ALA A 67 -10.50 -2.09 6.78
N ARG A 68 -10.46 -1.17 5.81
CA ARG A 68 -10.93 -1.45 4.45
C ARG A 68 -10.08 -2.51 3.77
N VAL A 69 -8.76 -2.42 3.91
CA VAL A 69 -7.86 -3.42 3.35
C VAL A 69 -8.12 -4.79 3.98
N ALA A 70 -8.27 -4.83 5.31
CA ALA A 70 -8.54 -6.09 5.99
C ALA A 70 -9.88 -6.70 5.56
N ALA A 71 -10.89 -5.86 5.32
CA ALA A 71 -12.20 -6.34 4.87
C ALA A 71 -12.14 -6.92 3.46
N GLU A 72 -11.29 -6.37 2.59
CA GLU A 72 -11.20 -6.81 1.20
C GLU A 72 -10.21 -7.96 0.98
N TYR A 73 -9.11 -7.96 1.72
CA TYR A 73 -8.00 -8.89 1.46
C TYR A 73 -7.72 -9.85 2.61
N GLY A 74 -8.31 -9.64 3.77
CA GLY A 74 -8.08 -10.46 4.95
C GLY A 74 -7.13 -9.78 5.95
N PRO A 75 -6.80 -10.47 7.03
CA PRO A 75 -5.97 -9.89 8.09
C PRO A 75 -4.62 -9.39 7.56
N ILE A 76 -4.23 -8.20 8.03
CA ILE A 76 -2.97 -7.58 7.61
C ILE A 76 -1.84 -8.19 8.44
N ASP A 77 -0.84 -8.74 7.75
CA ASP A 77 0.30 -9.40 8.39
C ASP A 77 1.55 -8.53 8.42
N ILE A 78 1.69 -7.66 7.43
CA ILE A 78 2.91 -6.87 7.23
C ILE A 78 2.53 -5.41 6.98
N VAL A 79 3.18 -4.50 7.70
CA VAL A 79 3.03 -3.06 7.43
C VAL A 79 4.43 -2.48 7.25
N ILE A 80 4.68 -1.89 6.10
CA ILE A 80 5.94 -1.21 5.82
C ILE A 80 5.69 0.30 5.89
N ASN A 81 6.23 0.95 6.89
CA ASN A 81 6.11 2.39 7.09
C ASN A 81 7.16 3.14 6.28
N ASN A 82 6.92 3.29 5.00
CA ASN A 82 7.83 3.97 4.10
C ASN A 82 7.53 5.46 3.96
N ALA A 83 6.27 5.87 4.08
CA ALA A 83 5.87 7.25 3.82
C ALA A 83 6.51 8.27 4.76
N GLY A 84 6.97 7.86 5.95
CA GLY A 84 7.63 8.74 6.89
C GLY A 84 9.13 8.92 6.66
N ILE A 85 9.68 8.24 5.66
CA ILE A 85 11.10 8.25 5.36
C ILE A 85 11.34 9.21 4.18
N THR A 86 11.54 10.46 4.47
CA THR A 86 11.82 11.45 3.41
C THR A 86 12.90 12.41 3.82
#